data_a1cbfa3201a032cf6b4ef8d7c1da8b38
#
_entry.id   a1cbfa3201a032cf6b4ef8d7c1da8b38
#
_cell.length_a   1.000
_cell.length_b   1.000
_cell.length_c   1.000
_cell.angle_alpha   90.00
_cell.angle_beta   90.00
_cell.angle_gamma   90.00
#
_symmetry.space_group_name_H-M   'P 1'
#
loop_
_entity.id
_entity.type
_entity.pdbx_description
1 polymer ?
#
loop_
_entity_poly.entity_id
_entity_poly.type
_entity_poly.pdbx_seq_one_letter_code
_entity_poly.pdbx_strand_id
1 'polypeptide(L)'
;DMTGLRSWLGKALLATLLSGCAHEAGEAQSPAPGWAAGWVVPASEHGYPSKTPAQQALPAAPTRGNVPTPSSLSPLRFAAAPGVPTYADGRPRPLSPELIASEFPPGDDCVRRLRGSGVAFQELSETRGVETPVAIEGPIGSVRYWTIGAGAMVADCRLALALAKIAPELAGLGISAMRFSGAYSYRMARVGRLSLHAYGLALDVHEVIADGKSYVVAKDFAKGLPNGCAESAPLLNRLACRLSRLRLFQELLTPDSNADHHDHLHIAIARPPG
;
A
#
# COMPACT_ATOMS: atom_id res chain seq x y z
N ASP A 1 3.17 60.38 -44.35
CA ASP A 1 1.82 60.94 -44.42
C ASP A 1 0.94 60.32 -43.39
N MET A 2 0.79 61.01 -42.31
CA MET A 2 -0.27 61.95 -41.95
C MET A 2 -1.56 61.28 -41.50
N THR A 3 -1.76 61.39 -40.19
CA THR A 3 -2.95 61.91 -39.51
C THR A 3 -4.19 61.00 -39.36
N GLY A 4 -4.61 60.91 -38.07
CA GLY A 4 -6.01 60.62 -37.73
C GLY A 4 -6.29 60.34 -36.27
N LEU A 5 -6.06 61.31 -35.39
CA LEU A 5 -6.53 61.49 -34.04
C LEU A 5 -8.04 61.72 -34.00
N ARG A 6 -8.80 61.14 -33.08
CA ARG A 6 -10.05 61.67 -32.43
C ARG A 6 -10.54 60.61 -31.45
N SER A 7 -10.40 60.70 -30.12
CA SER A 7 -11.07 61.58 -29.17
C SER A 7 -12.59 61.61 -29.27
N TRP A 8 -13.24 60.98 -28.30
CA TRP A 8 -14.51 61.50 -27.73
C TRP A 8 -14.66 61.08 -26.29
N LEU A 9 -14.70 62.14 -25.45
CA LEU A 9 -15.12 62.20 -24.04
C LEU A 9 -16.64 62.37 -24.01
N GLY A 10 -17.28 61.95 -22.94
CA GLY A 10 -18.64 62.33 -22.56
C GLY A 10 -19.15 61.48 -21.39
N LYS A 11 -18.92 61.90 -20.13
CA LYS A 11 -19.86 62.59 -19.22
C LYS A 11 -21.18 61.81 -19.04
N ALA A 12 -21.76 61.53 -17.89
CA ALA A 12 -21.66 61.92 -16.49
C ALA A 12 -22.93 61.44 -15.81
N LEU A 13 -22.85 61.18 -14.49
CA LEU A 13 -23.84 61.34 -13.42
C LEU A 13 -25.22 60.69 -13.55
N LEU A 14 -25.61 59.82 -12.60
CA LEU A 14 -26.52 60.22 -11.52
C LEU A 14 -26.54 59.15 -10.41
N ALA A 15 -26.44 59.63 -9.20
CA ALA A 15 -26.63 58.89 -7.95
C ALA A 15 -28.13 58.68 -7.67
N THR A 16 -28.48 57.54 -7.12
CA THR A 16 -29.68 57.45 -6.25
C THR A 16 -29.43 56.42 -5.16
N LEU A 17 -29.45 56.92 -3.95
CA LEU A 17 -29.54 56.20 -2.66
C LEU A 17 -30.89 55.50 -2.60
N LEU A 18 -30.91 54.23 -2.16
CA LEU A 18 -32.01 53.69 -1.38
C LEU A 18 -31.48 52.55 -0.46
N SER A 19 -31.81 52.77 0.77
CA SER A 19 -31.65 51.95 1.97
C SER A 19 -32.13 50.51 1.87
N GLY A 20 -31.44 49.63 2.64
CA GLY A 20 -32.14 48.69 3.53
C GLY A 20 -32.30 47.28 2.95
N CYS A 21 -31.53 46.36 3.46
CA CYS A 21 -31.91 45.15 4.20
C CYS A 21 -30.68 44.29 4.30
N ALA A 22 -30.18 44.16 5.51
CA ALA A 22 -29.24 43.13 5.88
C ALA A 22 -29.91 41.76 5.67
N HIS A 23 -29.41 40.98 4.72
CA HIS A 23 -29.64 39.55 4.70
C HIS A 23 -28.31 38.90 5.09
N GLU A 24 -28.32 38.30 6.27
CA GLU A 24 -27.28 37.37 6.66
C GLU A 24 -27.20 36.29 5.60
N ALA A 25 -26.07 36.27 4.87
CA ALA A 25 -25.70 35.16 4.02
C ALA A 25 -25.33 33.99 4.94
N GLY A 26 -26.28 33.10 5.15
CA GLY A 26 -26.01 31.80 5.73
C GLY A 26 -24.93 31.11 4.89
N GLU A 27 -23.82 30.79 5.54
CA GLU A 27 -22.81 29.89 4.97
C GLU A 27 -23.51 28.60 4.57
N ALA A 28 -23.64 28.38 3.27
CA ALA A 28 -24.02 27.08 2.73
C ALA A 28 -22.90 26.09 3.06
N GLN A 29 -23.07 25.34 4.14
CA GLN A 29 -22.28 24.17 4.44
C GLN A 29 -22.51 23.20 3.29
N SER A 30 -21.48 22.98 2.49
CA SER A 30 -21.45 21.90 1.52
C SER A 30 -21.73 20.58 2.23
N PRO A 31 -22.66 19.76 1.77
CA PRO A 31 -22.88 18.45 2.36
C PRO A 31 -21.60 17.63 2.23
N ALA A 32 -21.11 17.13 3.36
CA ALA A 32 -20.03 16.15 3.38
C ALA A 32 -20.38 14.99 2.44
N PRO A 33 -19.42 14.46 1.64
CA PRO A 33 -19.69 13.35 0.74
C PRO A 33 -20.24 12.16 1.54
N GLY A 34 -21.35 11.61 1.08
CA GLY A 34 -22.20 10.62 1.76
C GLY A 34 -21.60 9.24 2.07
N TRP A 35 -20.28 9.11 2.12
CA TRP A 35 -19.59 7.87 2.50
C TRP A 35 -19.24 7.77 4.00
N ALA A 36 -19.48 8.83 4.78
CA ALA A 36 -19.20 8.86 6.23
C ALA A 36 -20.27 8.17 7.09
N ALA A 37 -21.35 7.69 6.51
CA ALA A 37 -22.43 7.02 7.24
C ALA A 37 -22.46 5.51 6.90
N GLY A 38 -22.02 4.68 7.83
CA GLY A 38 -22.58 3.36 7.97
C GLY A 38 -21.74 2.14 7.56
N TRP A 39 -20.46 2.06 7.91
CA TRP A 39 -19.82 0.76 8.04
C TRP A 39 -19.45 0.53 9.50
N VAL A 40 -20.42 -0.03 10.25
CA VAL A 40 -20.14 -0.66 11.54
C VAL A 40 -19.38 -1.94 11.19
N VAL A 41 -18.07 -1.94 11.44
CA VAL A 41 -17.28 -3.17 11.47
C VAL A 41 -17.82 -3.96 12.65
N PRO A 42 -18.29 -5.22 12.48
CA PRO A 42 -18.62 -6.02 13.64
C PRO A 42 -17.35 -6.14 14.49
N ALA A 43 -17.43 -5.70 15.74
CA ALA A 43 -16.38 -5.91 16.72
C ALA A 43 -16.19 -7.41 16.86
N SER A 44 -15.08 -7.92 16.36
CA SER A 44 -14.65 -9.26 16.72
C SER A 44 -14.30 -9.22 18.20
N GLU A 45 -15.17 -9.78 19.02
CA GLU A 45 -14.92 -10.07 20.44
C GLU A 45 -13.79 -11.08 20.55
N HIS A 46 -12.56 -10.62 20.48
CA HIS A 46 -11.40 -11.37 20.91
C HIS A 46 -10.66 -10.49 21.91
N GLY A 47 -11.24 -10.45 23.13
CA GLY A 47 -10.55 -10.00 24.31
C GLY A 47 -9.31 -10.84 24.52
N TYR A 48 -8.14 -10.20 24.56
CA TYR A 48 -6.92 -10.82 25.05
C TYR A 48 -7.07 -11.02 26.56
N PRO A 49 -7.02 -12.25 27.09
CA PRO A 49 -6.99 -12.48 28.52
C PRO A 49 -5.62 -12.09 29.07
N SER A 50 -5.61 -11.20 30.05
CA SER A 50 -4.46 -10.94 30.91
C SER A 50 -4.14 -12.22 31.71
N LYS A 51 -2.94 -12.74 31.50
CA LYS A 51 -2.45 -13.96 32.17
C LYS A 51 -1.86 -13.65 33.54
N THR A 52 -2.41 -14.25 34.53
CA THR A 52 -1.69 -14.65 35.76
C THR A 52 -1.38 -16.14 35.66
N PRO A 53 -0.18 -16.63 35.90
CA PRO A 53 0.17 -18.02 35.68
C PRO A 53 -0.16 -18.85 36.92
N ALA A 54 -1.05 -19.83 36.76
CA ALA A 54 -1.11 -20.97 37.68
C ALA A 54 -0.19 -22.06 37.12
N GLN A 55 0.81 -22.44 37.90
CA GLN A 55 1.68 -23.59 37.65
C GLN A 55 0.87 -24.85 37.63
N GLN A 56 0.77 -25.52 36.50
CA GLN A 56 0.37 -26.91 36.40
C GLN A 56 1.57 -27.76 35.97
N ALA A 57 1.81 -28.81 36.70
CA ALA A 57 2.91 -29.76 36.53
C ALA A 57 2.84 -30.44 35.15
N LEU A 58 3.96 -30.44 34.42
CA LEU A 58 4.14 -31.12 33.15
C LEU A 58 4.14 -32.64 33.33
N PRO A 59 3.43 -33.41 32.50
CA PRO A 59 3.63 -34.86 32.42
C PRO A 59 4.96 -35.18 31.74
N ALA A 60 5.59 -36.28 32.18
CA ALA A 60 6.89 -36.75 31.70
C ALA A 60 6.93 -36.96 30.20
N ALA A 61 8.07 -36.54 29.61
CA ALA A 61 8.33 -36.63 28.18
C ALA A 61 8.32 -38.08 27.67
N PRO A 62 7.68 -38.37 26.52
CA PRO A 62 7.84 -39.66 25.86
C PRO A 62 9.24 -39.78 25.24
N THR A 63 9.80 -40.97 25.36
CA THR A 63 11.09 -41.42 24.81
C THR A 63 11.24 -41.05 23.31
N ARG A 64 12.43 -40.56 22.96
CA ARG A 64 12.85 -40.23 21.59
C ARG A 64 12.66 -41.40 20.63
N GLY A 65 11.56 -41.39 19.86
CA GLY A 65 11.48 -42.08 18.59
C GLY A 65 12.21 -41.24 17.52
N ASN A 66 12.92 -41.89 16.62
CA ASN A 66 13.63 -41.27 15.50
C ASN A 66 12.74 -40.25 14.78
N VAL A 67 12.99 -38.95 15.02
CA VAL A 67 12.42 -37.88 14.23
C VAL A 67 13.21 -37.87 12.91
N PRO A 68 12.59 -38.08 11.74
CA PRO A 68 13.28 -37.91 10.48
C PRO A 68 13.76 -36.47 10.38
N THR A 69 15.05 -36.29 10.10
CA THR A 69 15.65 -35.00 9.79
C THR A 69 14.80 -34.32 8.74
N PRO A 70 14.39 -33.05 8.92
CA PRO A 70 13.64 -32.35 7.87
C PRO A 70 14.52 -32.27 6.65
N SER A 71 14.20 -33.09 5.65
CA SER A 71 14.75 -32.95 4.31
C SER A 71 14.54 -31.52 3.88
N SER A 72 15.60 -30.89 3.39
CA SER A 72 15.65 -29.53 2.85
C SER A 72 14.37 -29.21 2.09
N LEU A 73 13.50 -28.40 2.67
CA LEU A 73 12.33 -27.87 2.01
C LEU A 73 12.84 -27.03 0.84
N SER A 74 12.65 -27.54 -0.37
CA SER A 74 12.99 -26.81 -1.57
C SER A 74 12.13 -25.54 -1.60
N PRO A 75 12.75 -24.36 -1.82
CA PRO A 75 12.01 -23.10 -1.88
C PRO A 75 10.96 -23.13 -3.00
N LEU A 76 9.90 -22.37 -2.85
CA LEU A 76 8.83 -22.15 -3.82
C LEU A 76 9.37 -22.07 -5.24
N ARG A 77 9.07 -23.06 -6.10
CA ARG A 77 9.42 -23.00 -7.51
C ARG A 77 8.46 -22.05 -8.21
N PHE A 78 8.88 -20.83 -8.42
CA PHE A 78 8.19 -19.86 -9.27
C PHE A 78 8.51 -20.23 -10.73
N ALA A 79 7.54 -20.74 -11.48
CA ALA A 79 7.71 -20.88 -12.92
C ALA A 79 7.65 -19.49 -13.55
N ALA A 80 8.80 -18.90 -13.85
CA ALA A 80 8.88 -17.66 -14.61
C ALA A 80 8.51 -17.94 -16.09
N ALA A 81 7.96 -16.92 -16.76
CA ALA A 81 7.76 -17.00 -18.21
C ALA A 81 9.10 -17.18 -18.94
N PRO A 82 9.13 -17.84 -20.10
CA PRO A 82 10.35 -18.01 -20.89
C PRO A 82 11.04 -16.66 -21.14
N GLY A 83 12.36 -16.59 -20.93
CA GLY A 83 13.16 -15.37 -21.15
C GLY A 83 13.16 -14.37 -20.00
N VAL A 84 12.39 -14.58 -18.92
CA VAL A 84 12.45 -13.72 -17.74
C VAL A 84 13.65 -14.09 -16.87
N PRO A 85 14.57 -13.16 -16.54
CA PRO A 85 15.67 -13.41 -15.63
C PRO A 85 15.16 -13.88 -14.27
N THR A 86 15.75 -14.95 -13.72
CA THR A 86 15.34 -15.53 -12.44
C THR A 86 16.51 -15.61 -11.46
N TYR A 87 16.19 -15.72 -10.17
CA TYR A 87 17.12 -16.16 -9.13
C TYR A 87 17.33 -17.69 -9.23
N ALA A 88 18.32 -18.21 -8.50
CA ALA A 88 18.60 -19.64 -8.44
C ALA A 88 17.41 -20.48 -7.94
N ASP A 89 16.52 -19.89 -7.16
CA ASP A 89 15.27 -20.50 -6.64
C ASP A 89 14.09 -20.43 -7.64
N GLY A 90 14.32 -19.89 -8.84
CA GLY A 90 13.32 -19.77 -9.91
C GLY A 90 12.40 -18.57 -9.78
N ARG A 91 12.54 -17.72 -8.76
CA ARG A 91 11.75 -16.48 -8.64
C ARG A 91 12.19 -15.49 -9.72
N PRO A 92 11.24 -14.80 -10.39
CA PRO A 92 11.58 -13.72 -11.30
C PRO A 92 12.40 -12.62 -10.61
N ARG A 93 13.47 -12.16 -11.26
CA ARG A 93 14.19 -10.97 -10.76
C ARG A 93 13.34 -9.73 -10.98
N PRO A 94 13.33 -8.78 -10.05
CA PRO A 94 12.70 -7.48 -10.24
C PRO A 94 13.21 -6.76 -11.49
N LEU A 95 12.48 -5.80 -11.99
CA LEU A 95 13.00 -4.85 -12.97
C LEU A 95 14.18 -4.08 -12.35
N SER A 96 15.10 -3.60 -13.19
CA SER A 96 16.22 -2.80 -12.69
C SER A 96 15.70 -1.49 -12.05
N PRO A 97 16.44 -0.89 -11.11
CA PRO A 97 16.04 0.38 -10.50
C PRO A 97 15.76 1.50 -11.51
N GLU A 98 16.48 1.52 -12.64
CA GLU A 98 16.31 2.50 -13.72
C GLU A 98 14.97 2.28 -14.44
N LEU A 99 14.60 1.03 -14.72
CA LEU A 99 13.30 0.71 -15.31
C LEU A 99 12.16 1.04 -14.35
N ILE A 100 12.33 0.78 -13.04
CA ILE A 100 11.35 1.16 -12.01
C ILE A 100 11.23 2.68 -11.93
N ALA A 101 12.33 3.42 -11.97
CA ALA A 101 12.30 4.89 -11.96
C ALA A 101 11.63 5.47 -13.22
N SER A 102 11.81 4.85 -14.38
CA SER A 102 11.11 5.23 -15.61
C SER A 102 9.60 4.94 -15.55
N GLU A 103 9.23 3.81 -14.96
CA GLU A 103 7.83 3.41 -14.79
C GLU A 103 7.13 4.28 -13.73
N PHE A 104 7.82 4.58 -12.63
CA PHE A 104 7.35 5.37 -11.51
C PHE A 104 8.29 6.57 -11.27
N PRO A 105 8.21 7.62 -12.08
CA PRO A 105 9.06 8.81 -11.91
C PRO A 105 8.72 9.53 -10.61
N PRO A 106 9.68 10.21 -9.97
CA PRO A 106 9.40 11.07 -8.80
C PRO A 106 8.81 12.42 -9.19
N GLY A 107 8.47 13.24 -8.19
CA GLY A 107 8.07 14.63 -8.33
C GLY A 107 6.74 14.83 -9.05
N ASP A 108 6.61 15.93 -9.76
CA ASP A 108 5.36 16.36 -10.42
C ASP A 108 4.82 15.33 -11.41
N ASP A 109 5.70 14.58 -12.07
CA ASP A 109 5.30 13.53 -13.00
C ASP A 109 4.58 12.38 -12.27
N CYS A 110 5.08 12.00 -11.09
CA CYS A 110 4.41 11.03 -10.23
C CYS A 110 3.03 11.53 -9.83
N VAL A 111 2.97 12.74 -9.29
CA VAL A 111 1.72 13.35 -8.79
C VAL A 111 0.68 13.46 -9.91
N ARG A 112 1.09 13.89 -11.10
CA ARG A 112 0.20 13.96 -12.25
C ARG A 112 -0.36 12.59 -12.65
N ARG A 113 0.49 11.56 -12.68
CA ARG A 113 0.08 10.18 -13.00
C ARG A 113 -0.83 9.62 -11.91
N LEU A 114 -0.52 9.88 -10.62
CA LEU A 114 -1.34 9.41 -9.51
C LEU A 114 -2.74 10.04 -9.55
N ARG A 115 -2.85 11.34 -9.84
CA ARG A 115 -4.15 11.99 -10.09
C ARG A 115 -4.88 11.36 -11.28
N GLY A 116 -4.17 11.10 -12.36
CA GLY A 116 -4.73 10.43 -13.55
C GLY A 116 -5.22 9.00 -13.29
N SER A 117 -4.71 8.33 -12.26
CA SER A 117 -5.17 6.99 -11.86
C SER A 117 -6.44 7.01 -10.98
N GLY A 118 -6.95 8.20 -10.62
CA GLY A 118 -8.17 8.35 -9.82
C GLY A 118 -7.98 8.08 -8.33
N VAL A 119 -6.75 7.99 -7.84
CA VAL A 119 -6.45 7.84 -6.41
C VAL A 119 -6.69 9.17 -5.70
N ALA A 120 -7.46 9.14 -4.60
CA ALA A 120 -7.64 10.30 -3.73
C ALA A 120 -6.45 10.41 -2.77
N PHE A 121 -5.76 11.54 -2.79
CA PHE A 121 -4.59 11.80 -1.95
C PHE A 121 -4.38 13.30 -1.71
N GLN A 122 -3.68 13.61 -0.62
CA GLN A 122 -3.14 14.93 -0.31
C GLN A 122 -1.63 14.93 -0.54
N GLU A 123 -1.11 15.95 -1.20
CA GLU A 123 0.33 16.20 -1.24
C GLU A 123 0.79 16.76 0.09
N LEU A 124 1.89 16.23 0.60
CA LEU A 124 2.52 16.73 1.82
C LEU A 124 3.70 17.62 1.45
N SER A 125 3.86 18.72 2.19
CA SER A 125 4.95 19.68 1.93
C SER A 125 6.34 19.08 2.17
N GLU A 126 6.47 18.25 3.21
CA GLU A 126 7.72 17.60 3.58
C GLU A 126 7.46 16.33 4.41
N THR A 127 8.24 15.30 4.16
CA THR A 127 8.34 14.11 5.00
C THR A 127 9.77 13.60 4.94
N ARG A 128 10.43 13.51 6.09
CA ARG A 128 11.85 13.17 6.17
C ARG A 128 12.18 11.90 5.39
N GLY A 129 13.08 12.00 4.40
CA GLY A 129 13.53 10.87 3.59
C GLY A 129 12.60 10.49 2.43
N VAL A 130 11.41 11.02 2.34
CA VAL A 130 10.46 10.78 1.26
C VAL A 130 10.62 11.87 0.20
N GLU A 131 10.80 11.46 -1.05
CA GLU A 131 11.08 12.40 -2.15
C GLU A 131 9.82 13.11 -2.65
N THR A 132 8.71 12.38 -2.74
CA THR A 132 7.42 12.92 -3.19
C THR A 132 6.32 12.43 -2.24
N PRO A 133 6.21 13.05 -1.04
CA PRO A 133 5.35 12.54 0.01
C PRO A 133 3.88 12.82 -0.28
N VAL A 134 3.05 11.79 -0.11
CA VAL A 134 1.59 11.85 -0.25
C VAL A 134 0.91 11.13 0.92
N ALA A 135 -0.27 11.63 1.30
CA ALA A 135 -1.19 10.95 2.20
C ALA A 135 -2.37 10.41 1.40
N ILE A 136 -2.56 9.11 1.40
CA ILE A 136 -3.65 8.44 0.67
C ILE A 136 -4.93 8.51 1.51
N GLU A 137 -5.97 9.08 0.94
CA GLU A 137 -7.24 9.36 1.63
C GLU A 137 -8.36 8.36 1.30
N GLY A 138 -8.17 7.54 0.26
CA GLY A 138 -9.20 6.64 -0.23
C GLY A 138 -8.65 5.29 -0.70
N PRO A 139 -9.48 4.50 -1.37
CA PRO A 139 -9.02 3.27 -1.99
C PRO A 139 -8.07 3.56 -3.15
N ILE A 140 -7.14 2.64 -3.40
CA ILE A 140 -6.31 2.64 -4.60
C ILE A 140 -6.91 1.62 -5.56
N GLY A 141 -7.49 2.10 -6.66
CA GLY A 141 -8.37 1.28 -7.50
C GLY A 141 -9.56 0.79 -6.70
N SER A 142 -9.82 -0.52 -6.69
CA SER A 142 -10.89 -1.15 -5.92
C SER A 142 -10.46 -1.62 -4.52
N VAL A 143 -9.20 -1.36 -4.11
CA VAL A 143 -8.64 -1.91 -2.88
C VAL A 143 -8.50 -0.83 -1.82
N ARG A 144 -9.13 -1.05 -0.66
CA ARG A 144 -9.00 -0.19 0.51
C ARG A 144 -7.80 -0.61 1.35
N TYR A 145 -6.96 0.36 1.70
CA TYR A 145 -5.83 0.16 2.62
C TYR A 145 -6.17 0.77 3.97
N TRP A 146 -5.96 -0.01 5.07
CA TRP A 146 -6.22 0.49 6.42
C TRP A 146 -5.18 0.00 7.43
N THR A 147 -5.03 0.74 8.51
CA THR A 147 -4.20 0.40 9.66
C THR A 147 -5.03 0.37 10.94
N ILE A 148 -4.51 -0.26 12.00
CA ILE A 148 -5.16 -0.30 13.32
C ILE A 148 -5.25 1.10 13.94
N GLY A 149 -4.29 1.99 13.63
CA GLY A 149 -4.34 3.41 13.99
C GLY A 149 -5.24 4.21 13.05
N ALA A 150 -5.92 5.22 13.55
CA ALA A 150 -6.61 6.19 12.71
C ALA A 150 -5.57 7.08 12.02
N GLY A 151 -5.43 6.98 10.70
CA GLY A 151 -4.53 7.83 9.93
C GLY A 151 -4.49 7.45 8.45
N ALA A 152 -4.19 8.45 7.62
CA ALA A 152 -3.93 8.23 6.21
C ALA A 152 -2.65 7.41 6.01
N MET A 153 -2.57 6.67 4.92
CA MET A 153 -1.34 6.00 4.52
C MET A 153 -0.37 7.05 3.95
N VAL A 154 0.64 7.42 4.74
CA VAL A 154 1.72 8.28 4.27
C VAL A 154 2.74 7.42 3.51
N ALA A 155 3.04 7.80 2.28
CA ALA A 155 3.95 7.08 1.40
C ALA A 155 4.66 8.02 0.42
N ASP A 156 5.67 7.52 -0.28
CA ASP A 156 6.12 8.16 -1.51
C ASP A 156 5.10 7.92 -2.63
N CYS A 157 4.85 8.93 -3.44
CA CYS A 157 3.94 8.87 -4.58
C CYS A 157 4.19 7.65 -5.48
N ARG A 158 5.45 7.25 -5.67
CA ARG A 158 5.84 6.09 -6.49
C ARG A 158 5.28 4.77 -5.96
N LEU A 159 5.26 4.60 -4.62
CA LEU A 159 4.61 3.43 -4.02
C LEU A 159 3.11 3.44 -4.29
N ALA A 160 2.46 4.59 -4.13
CA ALA A 160 1.03 4.72 -4.42
C ALA A 160 0.71 4.41 -5.90
N LEU A 161 1.55 4.87 -6.85
CA LEU A 161 1.43 4.50 -8.27
C LEU A 161 1.63 3.01 -8.51
N ALA A 162 2.61 2.38 -7.86
CA ALA A 162 2.83 0.94 -7.98
C ALA A 162 1.63 0.15 -7.45
N LEU A 163 1.04 0.58 -6.34
CA LEU A 163 -0.20 -0.01 -5.80
C LEU A 163 -1.39 0.20 -6.74
N ALA A 164 -1.51 1.36 -7.38
CA ALA A 164 -2.53 1.61 -8.39
C ALA A 164 -2.36 0.70 -9.62
N LYS A 165 -1.12 0.48 -10.06
CA LYS A 165 -0.81 -0.41 -11.18
C LYS A 165 -1.16 -1.87 -10.90
N ILE A 166 -1.00 -2.35 -9.66
CA ILE A 166 -1.33 -3.74 -9.31
C ILE A 166 -2.80 -3.92 -8.91
N ALA A 167 -3.57 -2.86 -8.75
CA ALA A 167 -4.96 -2.95 -8.30
C ALA A 167 -5.84 -3.90 -9.14
N PRO A 168 -5.72 -3.96 -10.49
CA PRO A 168 -6.45 -4.95 -11.29
C PRO A 168 -6.08 -6.40 -10.95
N GLU A 169 -4.82 -6.68 -10.64
CA GLU A 169 -4.36 -8.02 -10.24
C GLU A 169 -4.94 -8.42 -8.88
N LEU A 170 -5.01 -7.46 -7.96
CA LEU A 170 -5.63 -7.66 -6.64
C LEU A 170 -7.13 -7.93 -6.79
N ALA A 171 -7.82 -7.15 -7.60
CA ALA A 171 -9.23 -7.35 -7.92
C ALA A 171 -9.47 -8.72 -8.58
N GLY A 172 -8.58 -9.17 -9.47
CA GLY A 172 -8.64 -10.49 -10.09
C GLY A 172 -8.46 -11.66 -9.11
N LEU A 173 -7.98 -11.39 -7.88
CA LEU A 173 -7.93 -12.32 -6.76
C LEU A 173 -9.12 -12.15 -5.79
N GLY A 174 -10.10 -11.30 -6.11
CA GLY A 174 -11.22 -10.95 -5.23
C GLY A 174 -10.84 -10.04 -4.06
N ILE A 175 -9.62 -9.47 -4.07
CA ILE A 175 -9.11 -8.65 -2.96
C ILE A 175 -9.76 -7.26 -3.01
N SER A 176 -10.44 -6.91 -1.93
CA SER A 176 -11.13 -5.62 -1.75
C SER A 176 -10.49 -4.73 -0.68
N ALA A 177 -9.67 -5.30 0.21
CA ALA A 177 -9.01 -4.51 1.23
C ALA A 177 -7.73 -5.18 1.75
N MET A 178 -6.78 -4.37 2.25
CA MET A 178 -5.54 -4.81 2.87
C MET A 178 -5.25 -4.04 4.16
N ARG A 179 -4.97 -4.75 5.24
CA ARG A 179 -4.50 -4.17 6.49
C ARG A 179 -2.98 -4.12 6.49
N PHE A 180 -2.44 -2.94 6.76
CA PHE A 180 -1.00 -2.73 6.86
C PHE A 180 -0.60 -2.17 8.23
N SER A 181 0.66 -2.37 8.64
CA SER A 181 1.22 -1.80 9.87
C SER A 181 2.15 -0.61 9.62
N GLY A 182 2.71 -0.50 8.44
CA GLY A 182 3.63 0.58 8.09
C GLY A 182 3.78 0.76 6.59
N ALA A 183 3.65 2.00 6.13
CA ALA A 183 4.10 2.45 4.81
C ALA A 183 5.29 3.40 4.96
N TYR A 184 5.23 4.30 5.95
CA TYR A 184 6.33 5.19 6.30
C TYR A 184 6.76 5.00 7.75
N SER A 185 8.07 4.82 7.96
CA SER A 185 8.72 4.81 9.27
C SER A 185 10.21 5.11 9.10
N TYR A 186 10.65 6.27 9.60
CA TYR A 186 12.04 6.68 9.47
C TYR A 186 12.92 5.90 10.46
N ARG A 187 13.44 4.76 10.03
CA ARG A 187 14.25 3.84 10.83
C ARG A 187 15.34 3.14 10.01
N MET A 188 16.37 2.67 10.69
CA MET A 188 17.34 1.76 10.10
C MET A 188 16.74 0.37 9.92
N ALA A 189 17.08 -0.30 8.84
CA ALA A 189 16.89 -1.74 8.69
C ALA A 189 17.99 -2.47 9.51
N ARG A 190 17.73 -3.74 9.87
CA ARG A 190 18.69 -4.57 10.63
C ARG A 190 20.02 -4.77 9.91
N VAL A 191 20.05 -4.62 8.60
CA VAL A 191 21.25 -4.73 7.76
C VAL A 191 22.12 -3.46 7.74
N GLY A 192 21.88 -2.50 8.62
CA GLY A 192 22.73 -1.30 8.80
C GLY A 192 22.53 -0.20 7.75
N ARG A 193 21.48 -0.28 6.92
CA ARG A 193 21.06 0.77 5.98
C ARG A 193 19.71 1.35 6.38
N LEU A 194 19.34 2.52 5.84
CA LEU A 194 17.98 3.01 5.98
C LEU A 194 16.98 2.01 5.35
N SER A 195 15.92 1.74 6.07
CA SER A 195 14.82 0.91 5.59
C SER A 195 14.10 1.58 4.40
N LEU A 196 13.54 0.79 3.48
CA LEU A 196 12.70 1.33 2.40
C LEU A 196 11.43 2.02 2.96
N HIS A 197 10.98 1.66 4.15
CA HIS A 197 9.95 2.41 4.87
C HIS A 197 10.38 3.85 5.21
N ALA A 198 11.67 4.10 5.44
CA ALA A 198 12.17 5.45 5.70
C ALA A 198 12.06 6.37 4.48
N TYR A 199 11.90 5.79 3.31
CA TYR A 199 11.69 6.50 2.06
C TYR A 199 10.22 6.46 1.60
N GLY A 200 9.31 5.88 2.39
CA GLY A 200 7.91 5.69 1.98
C GLY A 200 7.72 4.73 0.81
N LEU A 201 8.71 3.87 0.52
CA LEU A 201 8.73 2.98 -0.65
C LEU A 201 8.34 1.53 -0.34
N ALA A 202 7.92 1.25 0.89
CA ALA A 202 7.58 -0.10 1.36
C ALA A 202 6.21 -0.13 2.05
N LEU A 203 5.58 -1.30 2.07
CA LEU A 203 4.32 -1.58 2.76
C LEU A 203 4.37 -2.97 3.41
N ASP A 204 4.03 -3.04 4.71
CA ASP A 204 3.90 -4.29 5.46
C ASP A 204 2.44 -4.69 5.58
N VAL A 205 2.01 -5.73 4.84
CA VAL A 205 0.62 -6.21 4.76
C VAL A 205 0.44 -7.41 5.69
N HIS A 206 -0.45 -7.29 6.69
CA HIS A 206 -0.74 -8.33 7.66
C HIS A 206 -2.02 -9.12 7.40
N GLU A 207 -2.96 -8.52 6.68
CA GLU A 207 -4.27 -9.11 6.45
C GLU A 207 -4.82 -8.64 5.11
N VAL A 208 -5.55 -9.53 4.46
CA VAL A 208 -6.20 -9.29 3.17
C VAL A 208 -7.67 -9.69 3.29
N ILE A 209 -8.57 -8.85 2.81
CA ILE A 209 -9.99 -9.19 2.65
C ILE A 209 -10.22 -9.52 1.18
N ALA A 210 -10.68 -10.74 0.91
CA ALA A 210 -11.04 -11.18 -0.43
C ALA A 210 -12.37 -11.95 -0.39
N ASP A 211 -13.27 -11.63 -1.31
CA ASP A 211 -14.61 -12.23 -1.40
C ASP A 211 -15.34 -12.23 -0.04
N GLY A 212 -15.18 -11.13 0.72
CA GLY A 212 -15.79 -10.94 2.04
C GLY A 212 -15.15 -11.74 3.19
N LYS A 213 -14.06 -12.49 2.93
CA LYS A 213 -13.32 -13.26 3.94
C LYS A 213 -12.00 -12.58 4.31
N SER A 214 -11.64 -12.69 5.59
CA SER A 214 -10.33 -12.25 6.10
C SER A 214 -9.30 -13.37 5.97
N TYR A 215 -8.11 -13.01 5.51
CA TYR A 215 -6.92 -13.87 5.43
C TYR A 215 -5.76 -13.18 6.13
N VAL A 216 -5.37 -13.72 7.28
CA VAL A 216 -4.29 -13.19 8.13
C VAL A 216 -2.98 -13.86 7.76
N VAL A 217 -1.96 -13.08 7.38
CA VAL A 217 -0.70 -13.63 6.86
C VAL A 217 -0.05 -14.61 7.83
N ALA A 218 0.00 -14.29 9.14
CA ALA A 218 0.56 -15.18 10.17
C ALA A 218 -0.12 -16.55 10.27
N LYS A 219 -1.37 -16.68 9.80
CA LYS A 219 -2.18 -17.90 9.96
C LYS A 219 -2.44 -18.61 8.64
N ASP A 220 -2.71 -17.83 7.59
CA ASP A 220 -3.29 -18.34 6.34
C ASP A 220 -2.26 -18.40 5.18
N PHE A 221 -1.03 -17.96 5.43
CA PHE A 221 0.07 -18.17 4.48
C PHE A 221 0.66 -19.56 4.66
N ALA A 222 0.62 -20.40 3.62
CA ALA A 222 1.19 -21.74 3.65
C ALA A 222 2.70 -21.67 3.42
N LYS A 223 3.48 -21.83 4.51
CA LYS A 223 4.95 -21.84 4.44
C LYS A 223 5.46 -23.08 3.71
N GLY A 224 6.55 -22.89 2.96
CA GLY A 224 7.24 -23.98 2.26
C GLY A 224 6.43 -24.65 1.14
N LEU A 225 5.36 -24.02 0.66
CA LEU A 225 4.53 -24.58 -0.40
C LEU A 225 5.29 -24.64 -1.72
N PRO A 226 5.49 -25.84 -2.34
CA PRO A 226 6.33 -25.99 -3.52
C PRO A 226 5.84 -25.23 -4.76
N ASN A 227 4.53 -25.00 -4.87
CA ASN A 227 3.92 -24.28 -5.98
C ASN A 227 2.85 -23.29 -5.47
N GLY A 228 3.29 -22.19 -4.89
CA GLY A 228 2.41 -21.10 -4.46
C GLY A 228 1.71 -20.37 -5.61
N CYS A 229 2.07 -20.66 -6.85
CA CYS A 229 1.49 -20.07 -8.05
C CYS A 229 0.32 -20.90 -8.62
N ALA A 230 0.05 -22.09 -8.12
CA ALA A 230 -1.07 -22.90 -8.57
C ALA A 230 -2.40 -22.21 -8.21
N GLU A 231 -3.42 -22.36 -9.04
CA GLU A 231 -4.76 -21.83 -8.74
C GLU A 231 -5.37 -22.44 -7.48
N SER A 232 -5.02 -23.69 -7.19
CA SER A 232 -5.40 -24.39 -5.96
C SER A 232 -4.63 -23.98 -4.71
N ALA A 233 -3.58 -23.13 -4.86
CA ALA A 233 -2.80 -22.66 -3.71
C ALA A 233 -3.63 -21.67 -2.86
N PRO A 234 -3.32 -21.55 -1.55
CA PRO A 234 -3.95 -20.54 -0.69
C PRO A 234 -3.82 -19.13 -1.27
N LEU A 235 -4.82 -18.29 -1.01
CA LEU A 235 -4.92 -16.94 -1.57
C LEU A 235 -3.63 -16.12 -1.38
N LEU A 236 -3.06 -16.11 -0.17
CA LEU A 236 -1.87 -15.31 0.14
C LEU A 236 -0.62 -15.79 -0.63
N ASN A 237 -0.51 -17.10 -0.90
CA ASN A 237 0.54 -17.64 -1.73
C ASN A 237 0.36 -17.25 -3.20
N ARG A 238 -0.89 -17.30 -3.71
CA ARG A 238 -1.21 -16.83 -5.06
C ARG A 238 -0.96 -15.32 -5.20
N LEU A 239 -1.29 -14.54 -4.18
CA LEU A 239 -0.98 -13.11 -4.14
C LEU A 239 0.52 -12.86 -4.24
N ALA A 240 1.33 -13.48 -3.36
CA ALA A 240 2.78 -13.34 -3.41
C ALA A 240 3.36 -13.77 -4.78
N CYS A 241 2.84 -14.84 -5.36
CA CYS A 241 3.23 -15.28 -6.70
C CYS A 241 2.89 -14.23 -7.78
N ARG A 242 1.68 -13.68 -7.77
CA ARG A 242 1.29 -12.65 -8.74
C ARG A 242 2.16 -11.41 -8.64
N LEU A 243 2.37 -10.91 -7.41
CA LEU A 243 3.23 -9.75 -7.17
C LEU A 243 4.68 -10.01 -7.64
N SER A 244 5.23 -11.21 -7.41
CA SER A 244 6.56 -11.59 -7.91
C SER A 244 6.64 -11.58 -9.44
N ARG A 245 5.62 -12.07 -10.13
CA ARG A 245 5.58 -12.11 -11.60
C ARG A 245 5.53 -10.74 -12.25
N LEU A 246 4.96 -9.75 -11.58
CA LEU A 246 4.94 -8.37 -12.07
C LEU A 246 6.32 -7.72 -12.08
N ARG A 247 7.25 -8.21 -11.27
CA ARG A 247 8.65 -7.73 -11.18
C ARG A 247 8.80 -6.27 -10.77
N LEU A 248 7.74 -5.64 -10.28
CA LEU A 248 7.73 -4.23 -9.88
C LEU A 248 8.38 -4.00 -8.53
N PHE A 249 8.36 -5.03 -7.67
CA PHE A 249 8.85 -4.93 -6.30
C PHE A 249 10.28 -5.42 -6.19
N GLN A 250 11.18 -4.53 -5.73
CA GLN A 250 12.57 -4.84 -5.44
C GLN A 250 12.68 -5.82 -4.27
N GLU A 251 11.85 -5.64 -3.27
CA GLU A 251 11.72 -6.54 -2.15
C GLU A 251 10.27 -7.04 -2.08
N LEU A 252 10.11 -8.35 -2.16
CA LEU A 252 8.87 -9.06 -1.87
C LEU A 252 9.23 -10.17 -0.89
N LEU A 253 9.07 -9.87 0.41
CA LEU A 253 9.41 -10.79 1.48
C LEU A 253 8.11 -11.37 2.06
N THR A 254 8.14 -12.67 2.31
CA THR A 254 6.99 -13.45 2.76
C THR A 254 7.37 -14.22 4.02
N PRO A 255 6.45 -14.89 4.69
CA PRO A 255 6.77 -15.78 5.80
C PRO A 255 7.80 -16.87 5.51
N ASP A 256 8.08 -17.15 4.23
CA ASP A 256 9.15 -18.07 3.81
C ASP A 256 10.53 -17.41 3.71
N SER A 257 10.59 -16.08 3.75
CA SER A 257 11.85 -15.35 3.50
C SER A 257 12.78 -15.37 4.70
N ASN A 258 12.25 -15.06 5.89
CA ASN A 258 13.00 -15.06 7.16
C ASN A 258 12.05 -14.89 8.36
N ALA A 259 12.60 -14.96 9.58
CA ALA A 259 11.83 -14.88 10.81
C ALA A 259 11.19 -13.49 11.05
N ASP A 260 11.76 -12.42 10.51
CA ASP A 260 11.24 -11.06 10.69
C ASP A 260 9.95 -10.83 9.91
N HIS A 261 9.70 -11.62 8.87
CA HIS A 261 8.52 -11.53 8.00
C HIS A 261 7.50 -12.65 8.24
N HIS A 262 7.56 -13.30 9.44
CA HIS A 262 6.70 -14.45 9.76
C HIS A 262 5.20 -14.15 9.76
N ASP A 263 4.79 -12.88 9.89
CA ASP A 263 3.41 -12.44 10.12
C ASP A 263 2.91 -11.40 9.10
N HIS A 264 3.73 -11.05 8.09
CA HIS A 264 3.34 -10.07 7.06
C HIS A 264 4.00 -10.35 5.72
N LEU A 265 3.45 -9.76 4.68
CA LEU A 265 4.09 -9.60 3.36
C LEU A 265 4.72 -8.22 3.32
N HIS A 266 6.04 -8.14 3.18
CA HIS A 266 6.75 -6.90 2.92
C HIS A 266 6.87 -6.69 1.42
N ILE A 267 6.30 -5.62 0.89
CA ILE A 267 6.40 -5.25 -0.52
C ILE A 267 7.06 -3.88 -0.65
N ALA A 268 8.09 -3.77 -1.47
CA ALA A 268 8.79 -2.51 -1.64
C ALA A 268 9.30 -2.33 -3.07
N ILE A 269 9.13 -1.11 -3.60
CA ILE A 269 9.71 -0.73 -4.89
C ILE A 269 11.17 -0.29 -4.70
N ALA A 270 11.94 -0.32 -5.80
CA ALA A 270 13.32 0.13 -5.77
C ALA A 270 13.43 1.62 -5.43
N ARG A 271 14.43 1.97 -4.63
CA ARG A 271 14.90 3.34 -4.55
C ARG A 271 15.70 3.64 -5.83
N PRO A 272 15.44 4.76 -6.53
CA PRO A 272 16.28 5.18 -7.62
C PRO A 272 17.74 5.30 -7.17
N PRO A 273 18.71 5.02 -8.05
CA PRO A 273 20.09 5.37 -7.77
C PRO A 273 20.17 6.87 -7.53
N GLY A 274 20.79 7.24 -6.40
CA GLY A 274 21.03 8.63 -6.03
C GLY A 274 22.19 9.22 -6.81
#